data_7d6570f524a97075750e7c4223a4c3b4
#
_entry.id   7d6570f524a97075750e7c4223a4c3b4
#
_cell.length_a   1.000
_cell.length_b   1.000
_cell.length_c   1.000
_cell.angle_alpha   90.00
_cell.angle_beta   90.00
_cell.angle_gamma   90.00
#
_symmetry.space_group_name_H-M   'P 1'
#
loop_
_entity.id
_entity.type
_entity.pdbx_description
1 polymer ?
#
loop_
_entity_poly.entity_id
_entity_poly.type
_entity_poly.pdbx_seq_one_letter_code
_entity_poly.pdbx_strand_id
1 'polypeptide(L)'
;MRFAHQLSLLFVTAFVLGACAETQLVVHAAKTWGRDKSKDAAVKYKIGNPYQIKGVWYYPAVNYSYVETGIASWYGPNFNKRPTANGELFDMNKVSAAHRTLPLPSMVQVTNLENGRSIRVRVNDRGPFAHSRIIDMSRRGAQLLGFSRK
;
A
#
# COMPACT_ATOMS: atom_id res chain seq x y z
N MET A 1 -52.19 50.25 -13.19
CA MET A 1 -50.89 49.85 -13.74
C MET A 1 -49.80 49.67 -12.67
N ARG A 2 -50.08 49.19 -11.46
CA ARG A 2 -49.04 49.01 -10.38
C ARG A 2 -48.86 47.58 -9.90
N PHE A 3 -49.66 46.63 -10.41
CA PHE A 3 -49.58 45.21 -10.00
C PHE A 3 -48.68 44.32 -10.87
N ALA A 4 -48.28 44.80 -12.06
CA ALA A 4 -47.48 43.96 -12.98
C ALA A 4 -45.98 44.01 -12.69
N HIS A 5 -45.47 44.98 -11.95
CA HIS A 5 -44.04 45.06 -11.63
C HIS A 5 -43.58 44.30 -10.39
N GLN A 6 -44.52 43.95 -9.50
CA GLN A 6 -44.14 43.18 -8.29
C GLN A 6 -44.04 41.67 -8.56
N LEU A 7 -44.72 41.15 -9.58
CA LEU A 7 -44.63 39.70 -9.93
C LEU A 7 -43.30 39.35 -10.65
N SER A 8 -42.71 40.30 -11.37
CA SER A 8 -41.48 40.10 -12.09
C SER A 8 -40.20 40.06 -11.19
N LEU A 9 -40.30 40.73 -10.01
CA LEU A 9 -39.18 40.78 -9.10
C LEU A 9 -39.07 39.51 -8.22
N LEU A 10 -40.15 38.82 -7.97
CA LEU A 10 -40.19 37.54 -7.23
C LEU A 10 -39.62 36.34 -8.01
N PHE A 11 -39.72 36.39 -9.34
CA PHE A 11 -39.20 35.29 -10.21
C PHE A 11 -37.68 35.37 -10.37
N VAL A 12 -37.05 36.55 -10.27
CA VAL A 12 -35.59 36.70 -10.44
C VAL A 12 -34.85 36.28 -9.18
N THR A 13 -35.45 36.43 -7.98
CA THR A 13 -34.81 36.04 -6.71
C THR A 13 -34.83 34.55 -6.45
N ALA A 14 -35.75 33.79 -7.05
CA ALA A 14 -35.79 32.31 -6.91
C ALA A 14 -34.74 31.59 -7.74
N PHE A 15 -34.18 32.23 -8.78
CA PHE A 15 -33.20 31.60 -9.67
C PHE A 15 -31.75 31.69 -9.17
N VAL A 16 -31.45 32.58 -8.21
CA VAL A 16 -30.07 32.77 -7.70
C VAL A 16 -29.72 31.80 -6.57
N LEU A 17 -30.71 31.20 -5.90
CA LEU A 17 -30.47 30.27 -4.81
C LEU A 17 -30.22 28.80 -5.24
N GLY A 18 -30.48 28.47 -6.51
CA GLY A 18 -30.21 27.13 -7.06
C GLY A 18 -28.77 26.91 -7.56
N ALA A 19 -27.99 27.99 -7.78
CA ALA A 19 -26.68 27.89 -8.42
C ALA A 19 -25.54 27.41 -7.51
N CYS A 20 -25.73 27.41 -6.20
CA CYS A 20 -24.65 27.00 -5.26
C CYS A 20 -24.51 25.49 -5.07
N ALA A 21 -25.56 24.70 -5.36
CA ALA A 21 -25.49 23.25 -5.18
C ALA A 21 -24.86 22.53 -6.40
N GLU A 22 -25.10 23.02 -7.61
CA GLU A 22 -24.54 22.41 -8.82
C GLU A 22 -23.04 22.68 -9.02
N THR A 23 -22.55 23.85 -8.60
CA THR A 23 -21.12 24.17 -8.65
C THR A 23 -20.29 23.32 -7.69
N GLN A 24 -20.84 22.92 -6.55
CA GLN A 24 -20.14 22.03 -5.61
C GLN A 24 -20.01 20.60 -6.18
N LEU A 25 -20.99 20.11 -6.89
CA LEU A 25 -20.95 18.78 -7.51
C LEU A 25 -19.89 18.71 -8.63
N VAL A 26 -19.82 19.74 -9.47
CA VAL A 26 -18.83 19.83 -10.57
C VAL A 26 -17.40 19.96 -10.04
N VAL A 27 -17.19 20.73 -8.98
CA VAL A 27 -15.87 20.85 -8.33
C VAL A 27 -15.46 19.54 -7.65
N HIS A 28 -16.41 18.80 -7.08
CA HIS A 28 -16.15 17.50 -6.47
C HIS A 28 -15.85 16.43 -7.53
N ALA A 29 -16.58 16.42 -8.63
CA ALA A 29 -16.31 15.52 -9.77
C ALA A 29 -14.98 15.85 -10.45
N ALA A 30 -14.63 17.13 -10.64
CA ALA A 30 -13.34 17.52 -11.19
C ALA A 30 -12.17 17.17 -10.26
N LYS A 31 -12.36 17.25 -8.95
CA LYS A 31 -11.34 16.87 -7.94
C LYS A 31 -11.12 15.36 -7.88
N THR A 32 -12.13 14.56 -8.21
CA THR A 32 -12.02 13.10 -8.29
C THR A 32 -11.55 12.63 -9.67
N TRP A 33 -11.83 13.38 -10.72
CA TRP A 33 -11.39 13.03 -12.09
C TRP A 33 -9.91 13.36 -12.36
N GLY A 34 -9.35 14.31 -11.62
CA GLY A 34 -7.91 14.65 -11.67
C GLY A 34 -7.04 13.81 -10.72
N ARG A 35 -7.58 12.76 -10.09
CA ARG A 35 -6.77 11.84 -9.31
C ARG A 35 -5.89 11.04 -10.27
N ASP A 36 -4.67 11.51 -10.36
CA ASP A 36 -3.59 10.98 -11.19
C ASP A 36 -3.47 9.46 -11.01
N LYS A 37 -3.98 8.70 -11.97
CA LYS A 37 -3.82 7.23 -12.06
C LYS A 37 -2.36 6.82 -12.24
N SER A 38 -1.45 7.77 -12.43
CA SER A 38 -0.01 7.51 -12.57
C SER A 38 0.68 7.14 -11.26
N LYS A 39 0.00 7.29 -10.11
CA LYS A 39 0.55 6.90 -8.80
C LYS A 39 0.27 5.45 -8.41
N ASP A 40 -0.63 4.78 -9.08
CA ASP A 40 -0.72 3.33 -9.03
C ASP A 40 0.25 2.77 -10.06
N ALA A 41 1.55 2.82 -9.74
CA ALA A 41 2.54 2.05 -10.49
C ALA A 41 2.00 0.64 -10.60
N ALA A 42 1.71 0.18 -11.83
CA ALA A 42 1.04 -1.09 -12.06
C ALA A 42 1.81 -2.17 -11.30
N VAL A 43 1.17 -2.71 -10.27
CA VAL A 43 1.73 -3.78 -9.44
C VAL A 43 2.07 -4.93 -10.37
N LYS A 44 3.36 -5.14 -10.60
CA LYS A 44 3.82 -6.19 -11.52
C LYS A 44 4.06 -7.46 -10.73
N TYR A 45 3.38 -8.53 -11.11
CA TYR A 45 3.79 -9.87 -10.71
C TYR A 45 5.11 -10.19 -11.38
N LYS A 46 6.09 -10.64 -10.61
CA LYS A 46 7.37 -11.11 -11.11
C LYS A 46 7.96 -12.19 -10.21
N ILE A 47 8.52 -13.20 -10.80
CA ILE A 47 9.40 -14.16 -10.09
C ILE A 47 10.73 -13.44 -9.84
N GLY A 48 11.27 -12.80 -10.86
CA GLY A 48 12.55 -12.10 -10.85
C GLY A 48 13.68 -13.00 -11.35
N ASN A 49 14.70 -12.38 -11.92
CA ASN A 49 15.93 -13.06 -12.30
C ASN A 49 16.81 -13.32 -11.08
N PRO A 50 17.75 -14.28 -11.15
CA PRO A 50 18.81 -14.40 -10.16
C PRO A 50 19.53 -13.06 -9.97
N TYR A 51 19.88 -12.74 -8.74
CA TYR A 51 20.57 -11.50 -8.40
C TYR A 51 21.60 -11.73 -7.29
N GLN A 52 22.60 -10.85 -7.22
CA GLN A 52 23.67 -10.94 -6.26
C GLN A 52 23.72 -9.70 -5.36
N ILE A 53 23.84 -9.91 -4.05
CA ILE A 53 24.04 -8.85 -3.07
C ILE A 53 25.24 -9.24 -2.18
N LYS A 54 26.24 -8.38 -2.13
CA LYS A 54 27.46 -8.59 -1.32
C LYS A 54 28.09 -9.98 -1.53
N GLY A 55 28.17 -10.43 -2.78
CA GLY A 55 28.75 -11.71 -3.14
C GLY A 55 27.82 -12.93 -2.99
N VAL A 56 26.64 -12.79 -2.37
CA VAL A 56 25.68 -13.89 -2.20
C VAL A 56 24.65 -13.87 -3.32
N TRP A 57 24.49 -15.02 -3.99
CA TRP A 57 23.48 -15.21 -5.03
C TRP A 57 22.14 -15.61 -4.46
N TYR A 58 21.06 -15.03 -5.00
CA TYR A 58 19.67 -15.34 -4.69
C TYR A 58 18.96 -15.77 -5.97
N TYR A 59 18.20 -16.85 -5.88
CA TYR A 59 17.51 -17.48 -7.02
C TYR A 59 15.99 -17.44 -6.76
N PRO A 60 15.27 -16.38 -7.20
CA PRO A 60 13.82 -16.34 -7.07
C PRO A 60 13.15 -17.48 -7.81
N ALA A 61 12.22 -18.17 -7.16
CA ALA A 61 11.48 -19.27 -7.75
C ALA A 61 10.07 -19.39 -7.17
N VAL A 62 9.16 -19.98 -7.93
CA VAL A 62 7.84 -20.40 -7.44
C VAL A 62 8.03 -21.65 -6.60
N ASN A 63 7.53 -21.60 -5.36
CA ASN A 63 7.47 -22.75 -4.46
C ASN A 63 6.19 -22.67 -3.62
N TYR A 64 5.19 -23.46 -3.98
CA TYR A 64 3.92 -23.49 -3.26
C TYR A 64 3.98 -24.25 -1.93
N SER A 65 5.00 -25.07 -1.73
CA SER A 65 5.26 -25.82 -0.48
C SER A 65 6.31 -25.14 0.39
N TYR A 66 6.55 -23.82 0.16
CA TYR A 66 7.58 -23.10 0.88
C TYR A 66 7.25 -23.03 2.38
N VAL A 67 8.16 -23.56 3.20
CA VAL A 67 8.15 -23.47 4.67
C VAL A 67 9.58 -23.22 5.12
N GLU A 68 9.78 -22.18 5.93
CA GLU A 68 11.09 -21.86 6.51
C GLU A 68 10.89 -21.36 7.94
N THR A 69 11.78 -21.75 8.84
CA THR A 69 11.85 -21.26 10.23
C THR A 69 13.16 -20.51 10.42
N GLY A 70 13.08 -19.34 11.05
CA GLY A 70 14.26 -18.51 11.26
C GLY A 70 13.91 -17.18 11.90
N ILE A 71 14.87 -16.27 11.92
CA ILE A 71 14.76 -14.96 12.55
C ILE A 71 13.99 -14.01 11.62
N ALA A 72 12.95 -13.36 12.14
CA ALA A 72 12.29 -12.23 11.51
C ALA A 72 12.80 -10.91 12.09
N SER A 73 12.83 -9.87 11.26
CA SER A 73 12.99 -8.50 11.74
C SER A 73 11.94 -7.57 11.12
N TRP A 74 12.03 -6.30 11.38
CA TRP A 74 11.20 -5.31 10.70
C TRP A 74 12.06 -4.13 10.26
N TYR A 75 11.72 -3.54 9.12
CA TYR A 75 12.45 -2.41 8.58
C TYR A 75 11.83 -1.07 8.99
N GLY A 76 12.73 -0.17 9.38
CA GLY A 76 12.40 1.05 10.07
C GLY A 76 11.87 2.18 9.17
N PRO A 77 11.65 3.36 9.75
CA PRO A 77 11.00 4.50 9.10
C PRO A 77 11.77 5.04 7.88
N ASN A 78 13.07 4.81 7.79
CA ASN A 78 13.90 5.27 6.67
C ASN A 78 13.53 4.67 5.31
N PHE A 79 12.78 3.57 5.29
CA PHE A 79 12.27 2.93 4.08
C PHE A 79 10.86 3.40 3.69
N ASN A 80 10.17 4.12 4.58
CA ASN A 80 8.80 4.54 4.35
C ASN A 80 8.68 5.43 3.10
N LYS A 81 7.65 5.19 2.28
CA LYS A 81 7.41 5.89 1.00
C LYS A 81 8.45 5.61 -0.10
N ARG A 82 9.38 4.67 0.07
CA ARG A 82 10.28 4.24 -1.00
C ARG A 82 9.61 3.17 -1.87
N PRO A 83 9.97 3.08 -3.17
CA PRO A 83 9.51 2.00 -4.03
C PRO A 83 10.04 0.65 -3.55
N THR A 84 9.18 -0.35 -3.54
CA THR A 84 9.54 -1.75 -3.29
C THR A 84 9.99 -2.43 -4.58
N ALA A 85 10.53 -3.64 -4.47
CA ALA A 85 11.05 -4.37 -5.62
C ALA A 85 9.99 -4.71 -6.68
N ASN A 86 8.69 -4.74 -6.35
CA ASN A 86 7.61 -4.93 -7.34
C ASN A 86 6.98 -3.62 -7.83
N GLY A 87 7.49 -2.46 -7.38
CA GLY A 87 7.04 -1.12 -7.79
C GLY A 87 5.98 -0.50 -6.90
N GLU A 88 5.48 -1.19 -5.87
CA GLU A 88 4.60 -0.60 -4.87
C GLU A 88 5.37 0.42 -4.00
N LEU A 89 4.67 1.38 -3.40
CA LEU A 89 5.26 2.22 -2.37
C LEU A 89 5.19 1.51 -1.01
N PHE A 90 6.33 1.41 -0.34
CA PHE A 90 6.37 0.87 1.01
C PHE A 90 5.64 1.81 1.99
N ASP A 91 4.70 1.24 2.73
CA ASP A 91 4.01 1.91 3.83
C ASP A 91 4.19 1.08 5.10
N MET A 92 4.96 1.62 6.05
CA MET A 92 5.24 0.94 7.31
C MET A 92 4.01 0.68 8.18
N ASN A 93 2.87 1.35 7.89
CA ASN A 93 1.61 1.18 8.61
C ASN A 93 0.67 0.13 7.95
N LYS A 94 1.04 -0.39 6.78
CA LYS A 94 0.36 -1.51 6.12
C LYS A 94 1.06 -2.82 6.43
N VAL A 95 0.33 -3.93 6.37
CA VAL A 95 0.91 -5.28 6.58
C VAL A 95 1.58 -5.72 5.28
N SER A 96 2.91 -5.72 5.28
CA SER A 96 3.73 -6.19 4.16
C SER A 96 5.05 -6.76 4.67
N ALA A 97 5.77 -7.44 3.78
CA ALA A 97 7.08 -7.99 4.09
C ALA A 97 8.02 -7.99 2.87
N ALA A 98 9.31 -8.13 3.14
CA ALA A 98 10.34 -8.42 2.17
C ALA A 98 10.83 -9.87 2.33
N HIS A 99 11.03 -10.56 1.19
CA HIS A 99 11.58 -11.90 1.14
C HIS A 99 12.56 -12.05 -0.02
N ARG A 100 13.60 -12.88 0.19
CA ARG A 100 14.72 -12.99 -0.76
C ARG A 100 14.32 -13.62 -2.08
N THR A 101 13.53 -14.68 -2.07
CA THR A 101 13.36 -15.55 -3.27
C THR A 101 11.91 -15.81 -3.68
N LEU A 102 10.92 -15.52 -2.84
CA LEU A 102 9.50 -15.71 -3.22
C LEU A 102 9.11 -14.79 -4.39
N PRO A 103 8.20 -15.21 -5.28
CA PRO A 103 7.61 -14.32 -6.28
C PRO A 103 6.99 -13.06 -5.66
N LEU A 104 6.99 -11.95 -6.37
CA LEU A 104 6.41 -10.70 -5.92
C LEU A 104 5.22 -10.27 -6.80
N PRO A 105 4.05 -10.01 -6.21
CA PRO A 105 3.71 -10.24 -4.82
C PRO A 105 3.35 -11.69 -4.52
N SER A 106 3.63 -12.15 -3.30
CA SER A 106 3.14 -13.42 -2.75
C SER A 106 2.38 -13.18 -1.45
N MET A 107 1.45 -14.07 -1.12
CA MET A 107 0.80 -14.10 0.18
C MET A 107 1.38 -15.26 0.99
N VAL A 108 1.91 -14.96 2.17
CA VAL A 108 2.46 -15.95 3.10
C VAL A 108 1.77 -15.87 4.44
N GLN A 109 1.70 -16.97 5.16
CA GLN A 109 1.35 -16.99 6.57
C GLN A 109 2.64 -16.91 7.40
N VAL A 110 2.72 -15.95 8.29
CA VAL A 110 3.85 -15.77 9.21
C VAL A 110 3.35 -16.02 10.61
N THR A 111 4.02 -16.91 11.33
CA THR A 111 3.71 -17.26 12.71
C THR A 111 4.90 -16.93 13.61
N ASN A 112 4.67 -16.13 14.64
CA ASN A 112 5.65 -15.92 15.69
C ASN A 112 5.60 -17.11 16.66
N LEU A 113 6.66 -17.90 16.68
CA LEU A 113 6.74 -19.14 17.48
C LEU A 113 6.86 -18.89 19.00
N GLU A 114 7.26 -17.67 19.42
CA GLU A 114 7.35 -17.34 20.84
C GLU A 114 5.99 -17.11 21.49
N ASN A 115 4.98 -16.67 20.71
CA ASN A 115 3.68 -16.30 21.27
C ASN A 115 2.47 -16.87 20.50
N GLY A 116 2.70 -17.66 19.43
CA GLY A 116 1.69 -18.32 18.62
C GLY A 116 0.87 -17.40 17.71
N ARG A 117 1.16 -16.08 17.67
CA ARG A 117 0.43 -15.15 16.79
C ARG A 117 0.77 -15.40 15.32
N SER A 118 -0.26 -15.45 14.50
CA SER A 118 -0.13 -15.73 13.09
C SER A 118 -0.93 -14.72 12.25
N ILE A 119 -0.33 -14.21 11.18
CA ILE A 119 -1.00 -13.30 10.23
C ILE A 119 -0.67 -13.67 8.79
N ARG A 120 -1.58 -13.34 7.87
CA ARG A 120 -1.31 -13.39 6.43
C ARG A 120 -0.67 -12.08 6.00
N VAL A 121 0.43 -12.18 5.23
CA VAL A 121 1.28 -11.04 4.88
C VAL A 121 1.51 -11.02 3.39
N ARG A 122 1.43 -9.84 2.80
CA ARG A 122 1.82 -9.59 1.41
C ARG A 122 3.32 -9.35 1.34
N VAL A 123 4.04 -10.24 0.67
CA VAL A 123 5.44 -10.06 0.32
C VAL A 123 5.50 -9.27 -0.99
N ASN A 124 6.04 -8.06 -0.96
CA ASN A 124 6.12 -7.16 -2.11
C ASN A 124 7.52 -6.58 -2.34
N ASP A 125 8.50 -6.95 -1.50
CA ASP A 125 9.85 -6.43 -1.58
C ASP A 125 10.91 -7.53 -1.47
N ARG A 126 12.18 -7.19 -1.79
CA ARG A 126 13.37 -8.04 -1.69
C ARG A 126 14.17 -7.74 -0.41
N GLY A 127 14.65 -8.78 0.23
CA GLY A 127 15.39 -8.80 1.48
C GLY A 127 14.85 -9.88 2.41
N PRO A 128 15.37 -10.01 3.62
CA PRO A 128 16.54 -9.34 4.20
C PRO A 128 17.87 -9.77 3.56
N PHE A 129 18.85 -8.85 3.55
CA PHE A 129 20.20 -9.14 3.10
C PHE A 129 21.21 -9.20 4.27
N ALA A 130 20.71 -9.09 5.50
CA ALA A 130 21.51 -9.39 6.70
C ALA A 130 21.50 -10.91 6.94
N HIS A 131 22.63 -11.42 7.39
CA HIS A 131 22.79 -12.83 7.71
C HIS A 131 21.80 -13.26 8.80
N SER A 132 21.40 -14.52 8.78
CA SER A 132 20.49 -15.19 9.72
C SER A 132 19.00 -14.78 9.69
N ARG A 133 18.60 -13.74 8.97
CA ARG A 133 17.19 -13.34 8.86
C ARG A 133 16.55 -13.94 7.61
N ILE A 134 15.30 -14.40 7.75
CA ILE A 134 14.54 -15.00 6.65
C ILE A 134 13.50 -14.05 6.06
N ILE A 135 12.95 -13.15 6.87
CA ILE A 135 11.90 -12.20 6.48
C ILE A 135 12.05 -10.88 7.22
N ASP A 136 11.80 -9.77 6.52
CA ASP A 136 11.68 -8.45 7.14
C ASP A 136 10.23 -7.97 7.03
N MET A 137 9.61 -7.72 8.17
CA MET A 137 8.22 -7.27 8.26
C MET A 137 8.11 -5.75 8.19
N SER A 138 6.96 -5.24 7.76
CA SER A 138 6.61 -3.85 8.05
C SER A 138 6.44 -3.64 9.56
N ARG A 139 6.53 -2.40 10.03
CA ARG A 139 6.26 -2.07 11.45
C ARG A 139 4.90 -2.58 11.90
N ARG A 140 3.86 -2.41 11.07
CA ARG A 140 2.51 -2.90 11.38
C ARG A 140 2.44 -4.42 11.49
N GLY A 141 3.10 -5.13 10.58
CA GLY A 141 3.20 -6.59 10.65
C GLY A 141 3.88 -7.08 11.93
N ALA A 142 5.02 -6.47 12.28
CA ALA A 142 5.75 -6.78 13.51
C ALA A 142 4.92 -6.51 14.78
N GLN A 143 4.16 -5.40 14.81
CA GLN A 143 3.25 -5.09 15.91
C GLN A 143 2.17 -6.17 16.11
N LEU A 144 1.54 -6.61 15.03
CA LEU A 144 0.50 -7.64 15.08
C LEU A 144 1.06 -8.99 15.54
N LEU A 145 2.28 -9.33 15.11
CA LEU A 145 2.98 -10.54 15.53
C LEU A 145 3.59 -10.44 16.94
N GLY A 146 3.64 -9.22 17.51
CA GLY A 146 4.07 -9.02 18.90
C GLY A 146 5.58 -8.94 19.12
N PHE A 147 6.40 -8.63 18.08
CA PHE A 147 7.86 -8.50 18.21
C PHE A 147 8.42 -7.11 17.84
N SER A 148 7.56 -6.08 17.74
CA SER A 148 7.96 -4.71 17.38
C SER A 148 8.57 -3.91 18.55
N ARG A 149 8.59 -4.46 19.74
CA ARG A 149 9.21 -3.81 20.91
C ARG A 149 10.71 -4.04 20.89
N LYS A 150 11.46 -2.95 21.01
CA LYS A 150 12.76 -2.90 21.63
C LYS A 150 12.58 -2.49 23.06
#